data_33ece69d05396a130fbe3f0f3a3cd9ef
#
_entry.id   33ece69d05396a130fbe3f0f3a3cd9ef
#
_cell.length_a   1.000
_cell.length_b   1.000
_cell.length_c   1.000
_cell.angle_alpha   90.00
_cell.angle_beta   90.00
_cell.angle_gamma   90.00
#
_symmetry.space_group_name_H-M   'P 1'
#
loop_
_entity.id
_entity.type
_entity.pdbx_description
1 polymer ?
#
loop_
_entity_poly.entity_id
_entity_poly.type
_entity_poly.pdbx_seq_one_letter_code
_entity_poly.pdbx_strand_id
1 'polypeptide(L)'
;TIDLNNYDAVSFGLSLMANQWSFDNASLDVWDVEDPALQWGMEQTTSLDAHFGMMVFSEAYSFGFAIPNLLQSSTGLEASPLSGGQENIGVRHFRFMGTYRYQVSDVFLLEPSGIVRLTERTPAQMDIYVRGWYAQMAWLSLGFRTNDALILGLGGEYGSFGLSYAYDVTNTGAQYFSPHTHEMTLTYFVPRSSGFNSKSMGNRRILGRNRLVK
;
A
#
# COMPACT_ATOMS: atom_id res chain seq x y z
N THR A 1 -13.22 14.53 -4.42
CA THR A 1 -14.22 13.80 -3.60
C THR A 1 -15.59 14.34 -3.92
N ILE A 2 -16.56 13.46 -4.04
CA ILE A 2 -17.97 13.77 -4.29
C ILE A 2 -18.75 13.16 -3.13
N ASP A 3 -19.55 13.97 -2.42
CA ASP A 3 -20.45 13.46 -1.39
C ASP A 3 -21.70 12.90 -2.08
N LEU A 4 -22.01 11.63 -1.85
CA LEU A 4 -23.19 10.95 -2.37
C LEU A 4 -24.42 11.25 -1.51
N ASN A 5 -24.19 11.31 -0.20
CA ASN A 5 -25.20 11.65 0.81
C ASN A 5 -24.48 12.18 2.07
N ASN A 6 -25.21 12.35 3.17
CA ASN A 6 -24.64 12.84 4.44
C ASN A 6 -23.59 11.90 5.06
N TYR A 7 -23.54 10.63 4.64
CA TYR A 7 -22.74 9.57 5.26
C TYR A 7 -21.68 9.00 4.32
N ASP A 8 -21.95 8.99 3.02
CA ASP A 8 -21.13 8.32 2.01
C ASP A 8 -20.49 9.32 1.05
N ALA A 9 -19.26 9.05 0.69
CA ALA A 9 -18.54 9.86 -0.29
C ALA A 9 -17.68 8.96 -1.20
N VAL A 10 -17.44 9.45 -2.42
CA VAL A 10 -16.56 8.85 -3.40
C VAL A 10 -15.39 9.79 -3.68
N SER A 11 -14.19 9.23 -3.70
CA SER A 11 -12.98 9.95 -4.07
C SER A 11 -12.32 9.30 -5.27
N PHE A 12 -11.85 10.12 -6.19
CA PHE A 12 -11.06 9.68 -7.34
C PHE A 12 -9.68 10.29 -7.23
N GLY A 13 -8.68 9.54 -7.63
CA GLY A 13 -7.29 9.96 -7.70
C GLY A 13 -6.68 9.58 -9.04
N LEU A 14 -5.91 10.49 -9.61
CA LEU A 14 -5.05 10.26 -10.77
C LEU A 14 -3.69 10.84 -10.43
N SER A 15 -2.63 10.09 -10.67
CA SER A 15 -1.26 10.57 -10.55
C SER A 15 -0.44 10.19 -11.77
N LEU A 16 0.51 11.05 -12.11
CA LEU A 16 1.53 10.80 -13.12
C LEU A 16 2.84 10.54 -12.39
N MET A 17 3.62 9.60 -12.90
CA MET A 17 4.89 9.18 -12.34
C MET A 17 5.95 9.16 -13.43
N ALA A 18 7.13 9.69 -13.12
CA ALA A 18 8.32 9.53 -13.94
C ALA A 18 9.33 8.70 -13.13
N ASN A 19 9.76 7.59 -13.67
CA ASN A 19 10.81 6.75 -13.11
C ASN A 19 12.07 6.87 -13.96
N GLN A 20 13.18 7.11 -13.30
CA GLN A 20 14.49 7.07 -13.92
C GLN A 20 15.27 5.88 -13.35
N TRP A 21 15.72 5.02 -14.23
CA TRP A 21 16.57 3.89 -13.90
C TRP A 21 17.98 4.18 -14.40
N SER A 22 18.95 3.88 -13.57
CA SER A 22 20.37 4.01 -13.96
C SER A 22 21.11 2.78 -13.45
N PHE A 23 21.83 2.13 -14.34
CA PHE A 23 22.67 0.98 -14.04
C PHE A 23 24.09 1.28 -14.52
N ASP A 24 25.05 1.10 -13.62
CA ASP A 24 26.47 1.16 -13.95
C ASP A 24 27.02 -0.25 -14.14
N ASN A 25 26.97 -0.72 -15.37
CA ASN A 25 27.45 -2.04 -15.73
C ASN A 25 28.98 -2.15 -15.65
N ALA A 26 29.72 -1.02 -15.64
CA ALA A 26 31.17 -1.04 -15.53
C ALA A 26 31.65 -1.36 -14.09
N SER A 27 30.79 -1.21 -13.10
CA SER A 27 31.08 -1.52 -11.69
C SER A 27 30.75 -2.96 -11.29
N LEU A 28 30.16 -3.75 -12.20
CA LEU A 28 29.78 -5.13 -11.92
C LEU A 28 31.00 -6.06 -11.97
N ASP A 29 31.16 -6.85 -10.94
CA ASP A 29 32.12 -7.97 -10.94
C ASP A 29 31.44 -9.17 -11.62
N VAL A 30 31.77 -9.44 -12.86
CA VAL A 30 31.14 -10.45 -13.70
C VAL A 30 32.09 -11.59 -13.97
N TRP A 31 31.56 -12.81 -13.97
CA TRP A 31 32.33 -14.00 -14.23
C TRP A 31 32.83 -14.10 -15.68
N ASP A 32 32.03 -13.64 -16.64
CA ASP A 32 32.37 -13.60 -18.06
C ASP A 32 32.32 -12.16 -18.58
N VAL A 33 33.52 -11.61 -18.85
CA VAL A 33 33.71 -10.23 -19.30
C VAL A 33 33.32 -10.05 -20.78
N GLU A 34 33.25 -11.15 -21.53
CA GLU A 34 32.92 -11.16 -22.96
C GLU A 34 31.44 -11.49 -23.21
N ASP A 35 30.61 -11.57 -22.17
CA ASP A 35 29.17 -11.83 -22.32
C ASP A 35 28.52 -10.71 -23.15
N PRO A 36 28.00 -11.01 -24.35
CA PRO A 36 27.38 -10.02 -25.22
C PRO A 36 26.07 -9.42 -24.64
N ALA A 37 25.54 -9.99 -23.56
CA ALA A 37 24.41 -9.43 -22.85
C ALA A 37 24.82 -8.24 -21.95
N LEU A 38 26.11 -8.07 -21.67
CA LEU A 38 26.64 -6.96 -20.87
C LEU A 38 26.95 -5.79 -21.79
N GLN A 39 26.13 -4.76 -21.75
CA GLN A 39 26.48 -3.47 -22.34
C GLN A 39 27.34 -2.71 -21.34
N TRP A 40 28.63 -2.57 -21.65
CA TRP A 40 29.57 -1.86 -20.81
C TRP A 40 29.27 -0.36 -20.79
N GLY A 41 29.05 0.20 -19.60
CA GLY A 41 28.83 1.62 -19.41
C GLY A 41 27.64 1.91 -18.50
N MET A 42 27.33 3.19 -18.38
CA MET A 42 26.15 3.64 -17.63
C MET A 42 24.90 3.59 -18.54
N GLU A 43 23.99 2.70 -18.23
CA GLU A 43 22.69 2.61 -18.89
C GLU A 43 21.68 3.45 -18.11
N GLN A 44 21.01 4.39 -18.78
CA GLN A 44 20.03 5.25 -18.16
C GLN A 44 18.78 5.30 -19.02
N THR A 45 17.63 5.09 -18.39
CA THR A 45 16.33 5.18 -19.05
C THR A 45 15.31 5.89 -18.17
N THR A 46 14.36 6.55 -18.81
CA THR A 46 13.24 7.21 -18.12
C THR A 46 11.92 6.67 -18.66
N SER A 47 11.06 6.21 -17.77
CA SER A 47 9.71 5.76 -18.11
C SER A 47 8.66 6.64 -17.42
N LEU A 48 7.57 6.93 -18.14
CA LEU A 48 6.41 7.65 -17.60
C LEU A 48 5.28 6.66 -17.39
N ASP A 49 4.63 6.74 -16.26
CA ASP A 49 3.43 5.94 -15.97
C ASP A 49 2.36 6.77 -15.29
N ALA A 50 1.19 6.21 -15.15
CA ALA A 50 0.05 6.80 -14.47
C ALA A 50 -0.55 5.83 -13.47
N HIS A 51 -1.16 6.36 -12.41
CA HIS A 51 -1.92 5.58 -11.45
C HIS A 51 -3.34 6.13 -11.38
N PHE A 52 -4.31 5.26 -11.37
CA PHE A 52 -5.70 5.59 -11.13
C PHE A 52 -6.17 4.94 -9.84
N GLY A 53 -7.00 5.64 -9.07
CA GLY A 53 -7.64 5.11 -7.88
C GLY A 53 -9.03 5.68 -7.66
N MET A 54 -9.88 4.87 -7.09
CA MET A 54 -11.21 5.23 -6.63
C MET A 54 -11.43 4.67 -5.24
N MET A 55 -12.10 5.42 -4.38
CA MET A 55 -12.45 4.97 -3.04
C MET A 55 -13.86 5.45 -2.68
N VAL A 56 -14.68 4.52 -2.27
CA VAL A 56 -15.97 4.76 -1.64
C VAL A 56 -15.79 4.58 -0.14
N PHE A 57 -16.28 5.50 0.66
CA PHE A 57 -16.16 5.42 2.10
C PHE A 57 -17.35 6.02 2.83
N SER A 58 -17.60 5.45 3.98
CA SER A 58 -18.64 5.83 4.94
C SER A 58 -18.04 5.86 6.35
N GLU A 59 -18.86 6.13 7.35
CA GLU A 59 -18.45 5.97 8.76
C GLU A 59 -18.11 4.52 9.12
N ALA A 60 -18.89 3.57 8.57
CA ALA A 60 -18.77 2.15 8.91
C ALA A 60 -17.89 1.34 7.95
N TYR A 61 -17.68 1.80 6.71
CA TYR A 61 -16.95 1.01 5.71
C TYR A 61 -16.12 1.88 4.77
N SER A 62 -15.14 1.26 4.15
CA SER A 62 -14.45 1.81 2.99
C SER A 62 -14.12 0.72 1.99
N PHE A 63 -14.28 1.01 0.70
CA PHE A 63 -13.87 0.15 -0.40
C PHE A 63 -13.06 0.96 -1.40
N GLY A 64 -11.92 0.43 -1.77
CA GLY A 64 -11.01 1.07 -2.72
C GLY A 64 -10.65 0.16 -3.87
N PHE A 65 -10.43 0.78 -5.01
CA PHE A 65 -9.89 0.16 -6.20
C PHE A 65 -8.74 1.02 -6.73
N ALA A 66 -7.63 0.40 -7.12
CA ALA A 66 -6.52 1.12 -7.70
C ALA A 66 -5.86 0.31 -8.83
N ILE A 67 -5.42 1.03 -9.84
CA ILE A 67 -4.62 0.51 -10.95
C ILE A 67 -3.31 1.30 -10.97
N PRO A 68 -2.26 0.85 -10.30
CA PRO A 68 -0.91 1.34 -10.53
C PRO A 68 -0.40 0.84 -11.88
N ASN A 69 0.55 1.58 -12.47
CA ASN A 69 1.14 1.29 -13.77
C ASN A 69 0.08 1.15 -14.88
N LEU A 70 -0.79 2.15 -14.98
CA LEU A 70 -1.93 2.16 -15.91
C LEU A 70 -1.47 2.13 -17.36
N LEU A 71 -0.35 2.81 -17.70
CA LEU A 71 0.16 2.92 -19.07
C LEU A 71 1.02 1.73 -19.47
N GLN A 72 1.50 0.92 -18.51
CA GLN A 72 2.40 -0.21 -18.78
C GLN A 72 3.63 0.21 -19.59
N SER A 73 4.22 1.35 -19.25
CA SER A 73 5.34 1.90 -19.97
C SER A 73 6.53 0.94 -19.99
N SER A 74 7.20 0.84 -21.13
CA SER A 74 8.47 0.13 -21.24
C SER A 74 9.50 0.79 -20.35
N THR A 75 10.33 -0.01 -19.71
CA THR A 75 11.47 0.51 -18.93
C THR A 75 12.58 1.04 -19.84
N GLY A 76 12.48 0.82 -21.16
CA GLY A 76 13.50 1.25 -22.12
C GLY A 76 14.86 0.56 -21.97
N LEU A 77 14.99 -0.35 -21.00
CA LEU A 77 16.14 -1.23 -20.88
C LEU A 77 15.99 -2.28 -21.98
N GLU A 78 16.86 -2.25 -22.96
CA GLU A 78 16.84 -3.23 -24.03
C GLU A 78 17.04 -4.62 -23.41
N ALA A 79 16.07 -5.49 -23.67
CA ALA A 79 16.26 -6.88 -23.32
C ALA A 79 17.49 -7.38 -24.07
N SER A 80 18.36 -8.13 -23.39
CA SER A 80 19.52 -8.76 -23.99
C SER A 80 19.16 -9.35 -25.38
N PRO A 81 20.01 -9.19 -26.38
CA PRO A 81 19.81 -9.83 -27.69
C PRO A 81 19.49 -11.33 -27.61
N LEU A 82 19.92 -11.98 -26.51
CA LEU A 82 19.64 -13.39 -26.22
C LEU A 82 18.19 -13.65 -25.79
N SER A 83 17.45 -12.65 -25.31
CA SER A 83 16.03 -12.78 -24.94
C SER A 83 15.04 -12.55 -26.08
N GLY A 84 15.52 -12.44 -27.33
CA GLY A 84 14.67 -12.26 -28.49
C GLY A 84 14.06 -10.86 -28.63
N GLY A 85 14.63 -9.84 -28.00
CA GLY A 85 14.22 -8.44 -28.14
C GLY A 85 12.88 -8.13 -27.45
N GLN A 86 12.48 -8.90 -26.45
CA GLN A 86 11.29 -8.58 -25.68
C GLN A 86 11.56 -7.35 -24.79
N GLU A 87 10.83 -6.28 -25.05
CA GLU A 87 10.86 -5.10 -24.19
C GLU A 87 10.39 -5.44 -22.76
N ASN A 88 11.08 -4.88 -21.77
CA ASN A 88 10.63 -4.95 -20.39
C ASN A 88 9.45 -3.98 -20.17
N ILE A 89 8.25 -4.46 -20.44
CA ILE A 89 7.01 -3.71 -20.27
C ILE A 89 6.53 -3.84 -18.83
N GLY A 90 6.16 -2.73 -18.21
CA GLY A 90 5.53 -2.70 -16.89
C GLY A 90 4.28 -3.57 -16.86
N VAL A 91 4.12 -4.36 -15.82
CA VAL A 91 2.92 -5.20 -15.64
C VAL A 91 1.84 -4.39 -14.93
N ARG A 92 0.62 -4.43 -15.46
CA ARG A 92 -0.53 -3.79 -14.81
C ARG A 92 -0.93 -4.55 -13.57
N HIS A 93 -1.17 -3.79 -12.52
CA HIS A 93 -1.65 -4.31 -11.26
C HIS A 93 -3.06 -3.81 -10.99
N PHE A 94 -3.89 -4.66 -10.41
CA PHE A 94 -5.20 -4.29 -9.90
C PHE A 94 -5.20 -4.52 -8.39
N ARG A 95 -5.62 -3.53 -7.64
CA ARG A 95 -5.71 -3.59 -6.19
C ARG A 95 -7.13 -3.29 -5.74
N PHE A 96 -7.70 -4.20 -4.98
CA PHE A 96 -8.98 -4.03 -4.33
C PHE A 96 -8.74 -4.04 -2.83
N MET A 97 -9.34 -3.11 -2.12
CA MET A 97 -9.22 -3.03 -0.67
C MET A 97 -10.58 -2.77 -0.05
N GLY A 98 -10.80 -3.34 1.13
CA GLY A 98 -12.03 -3.14 1.88
C GLY A 98 -11.74 -3.14 3.37
N THR A 99 -12.47 -2.29 4.08
CA THR A 99 -12.43 -2.20 5.54
C THR A 99 -13.85 -2.01 6.03
N TYR A 100 -14.20 -2.71 7.10
CA TYR A 100 -15.46 -2.53 7.79
C TYR A 100 -15.21 -2.24 9.27
N ARG A 101 -16.00 -1.37 9.88
CA ARG A 101 -15.93 -1.01 11.30
C ARG A 101 -17.16 -1.50 12.01
N TYR A 102 -16.96 -2.45 12.89
CA TYR A 102 -18.03 -3.02 13.71
C TYR A 102 -17.85 -2.59 15.16
N GLN A 103 -18.79 -1.76 15.65
CA GLN A 103 -18.79 -1.34 17.05
C GLN A 103 -19.32 -2.48 17.91
N VAL A 104 -18.44 -3.12 18.68
CA VAL A 104 -18.79 -4.25 19.56
C VAL A 104 -19.38 -3.73 20.88
N SER A 105 -18.80 -2.64 21.41
CA SER A 105 -19.28 -1.94 22.61
C SER A 105 -18.81 -0.48 22.57
N ASP A 106 -19.18 0.32 23.57
CA ASP A 106 -18.79 1.73 23.64
C ASP A 106 -17.26 1.95 23.63
N VAL A 107 -16.49 0.95 24.06
CA VAL A 107 -15.05 1.04 24.15
C VAL A 107 -14.32 0.13 23.18
N PHE A 108 -14.99 -0.87 22.60
CA PHE A 108 -14.38 -1.82 21.67
C PHE A 108 -14.94 -1.69 20.26
N LEU A 109 -14.04 -1.54 19.28
CA LEU A 109 -14.34 -1.57 17.86
C LEU A 109 -13.50 -2.63 17.17
N LEU A 110 -14.14 -3.44 16.34
CA LEU A 110 -13.48 -4.43 15.50
C LEU A 110 -13.44 -3.92 14.07
N GLU A 111 -12.26 -4.02 13.43
CA GLU A 111 -12.02 -3.52 12.08
C GLU A 111 -11.40 -4.63 11.21
N PRO A 112 -12.21 -5.54 10.64
CA PRO A 112 -11.74 -6.42 9.58
C PRO A 112 -11.41 -5.62 8.33
N SER A 113 -10.32 -5.99 7.66
CA SER A 113 -9.88 -5.39 6.41
C SER A 113 -9.22 -6.42 5.50
N GLY A 114 -9.23 -6.16 4.20
CA GLY A 114 -8.59 -7.03 3.23
C GLY A 114 -8.08 -6.24 2.04
N ILE A 115 -7.03 -6.79 1.43
CA ILE A 115 -6.45 -6.30 0.18
C ILE A 115 -6.26 -7.49 -0.76
N VAL A 116 -6.76 -7.37 -1.98
CA VAL A 116 -6.50 -8.32 -3.07
C VAL A 116 -5.65 -7.63 -4.12
N ARG A 117 -4.54 -8.26 -4.48
CA ARG A 117 -3.62 -7.81 -5.53
C ARG A 117 -3.65 -8.82 -6.67
N LEU A 118 -3.98 -8.33 -7.84
CA LEU A 118 -4.01 -9.13 -9.06
C LEU A 118 -2.99 -8.57 -10.04
N THR A 119 -2.29 -9.46 -10.73
CA THR A 119 -1.40 -9.11 -11.84
C THR A 119 -1.63 -10.09 -12.98
N GLU A 120 -1.26 -9.72 -14.19
CA GLU A 120 -1.41 -10.58 -15.35
C GLU A 120 -0.44 -11.77 -15.37
N ARG A 121 0.64 -11.70 -14.58
CA ARG A 121 1.78 -12.66 -14.66
C ARG A 121 2.04 -13.43 -13.39
N THR A 122 1.43 -13.07 -12.26
CA THR A 122 1.65 -13.75 -10.97
C THR A 122 0.33 -14.19 -10.34
N PRO A 123 0.34 -15.23 -9.49
CA PRO A 123 -0.84 -15.61 -8.74
C PRO A 123 -1.40 -14.47 -7.91
N ALA A 124 -2.72 -14.45 -7.73
CA ALA A 124 -3.39 -13.49 -6.88
C ALA A 124 -2.85 -13.56 -5.45
N GLN A 125 -2.57 -12.40 -4.88
CA GLN A 125 -2.19 -12.26 -3.47
C GLN A 125 -3.34 -11.61 -2.70
N MET A 126 -3.67 -12.18 -1.55
CA MET A 126 -4.70 -11.66 -0.67
C MET A 126 -4.12 -11.49 0.74
N ASP A 127 -4.33 -10.32 1.31
CA ASP A 127 -4.03 -10.02 2.71
C ASP A 127 -5.34 -9.80 3.45
N ILE A 128 -5.51 -10.45 4.58
CA ILE A 128 -6.67 -10.27 5.46
C ILE A 128 -6.14 -9.83 6.83
N TYR A 129 -6.76 -8.84 7.42
CA TYR A 129 -6.42 -8.32 8.75
C TYR A 129 -7.67 -8.19 9.59
N VAL A 130 -7.52 -8.42 10.88
CA VAL A 130 -8.51 -8.07 11.88
C VAL A 130 -7.81 -7.21 12.92
N ARG A 131 -8.31 -6.00 13.14
CA ARG A 131 -7.81 -5.06 14.14
C ARG A 131 -8.88 -4.83 15.19
N GLY A 132 -8.50 -4.99 16.44
CA GLY A 132 -9.31 -4.65 17.60
C GLY A 132 -8.84 -3.34 18.23
N TRP A 133 -9.70 -2.35 18.30
CA TRP A 133 -9.45 -1.07 18.96
C TRP A 133 -10.02 -1.06 20.36
N TYR A 134 -9.26 -0.55 21.32
CA TYR A 134 -9.69 -0.26 22.68
C TYR A 134 -9.72 1.24 22.92
N ALA A 135 -10.87 1.76 23.33
CA ALA A 135 -11.11 3.16 23.64
C ALA A 135 -10.66 4.13 22.52
N GLN A 136 -10.56 3.66 21.28
CA GLN A 136 -10.03 4.38 20.11
C GLN A 136 -8.59 4.94 20.32
N MET A 137 -7.89 4.45 21.31
CA MET A 137 -6.53 4.91 21.65
C MET A 137 -5.47 3.86 21.36
N ALA A 138 -5.76 2.59 21.60
CA ALA A 138 -4.84 1.48 21.39
C ALA A 138 -5.49 0.39 20.56
N TRP A 139 -4.67 -0.36 19.81
CA TRP A 139 -5.14 -1.45 18.97
C TRP A 139 -4.15 -2.60 18.89
N LEU A 140 -4.69 -3.77 18.68
CA LEU A 140 -3.95 -4.96 18.29
C LEU A 140 -4.50 -5.45 16.95
N SER A 141 -3.65 -6.01 16.09
CA SER A 141 -4.06 -6.60 14.83
C SER A 141 -3.38 -7.93 14.58
N LEU A 142 -4.13 -8.80 13.92
CA LEU A 142 -3.66 -10.06 13.37
C LEU A 142 -3.94 -10.02 11.86
N GLY A 143 -2.94 -10.35 11.05
CA GLY A 143 -3.03 -10.40 9.61
C GLY A 143 -2.48 -11.70 9.06
N PHE A 144 -3.02 -12.08 7.92
CA PHE A 144 -2.55 -13.23 7.14
C PHE A 144 -2.40 -12.80 5.69
N ARG A 145 -1.23 -13.08 5.12
CA ARG A 145 -0.93 -12.89 3.69
C ARG A 145 -0.80 -14.24 3.03
N THR A 146 -1.58 -14.45 1.97
CA THR A 146 -1.55 -15.72 1.23
C THR A 146 -0.15 -16.02 0.71
N ASN A 147 0.32 -17.26 0.98
CA ASN A 147 1.60 -17.78 0.56
C ASN A 147 2.81 -16.91 0.95
N ASP A 148 2.73 -16.19 2.08
CA ASP A 148 3.83 -15.33 2.48
C ASP A 148 4.02 -15.26 4.00
N ALA A 149 3.11 -14.61 4.77
CA ALA A 149 3.39 -14.29 6.15
C ALA A 149 2.15 -14.28 7.05
N LEU A 150 2.41 -14.48 8.35
CA LEU A 150 1.52 -14.09 9.44
C LEU A 150 2.02 -12.75 9.99
N ILE A 151 1.10 -11.79 10.18
CA ILE A 151 1.43 -10.42 10.55
C ILE A 151 0.78 -10.10 11.89
N LEU A 152 1.60 -9.67 12.84
CA LEU A 152 1.16 -9.18 14.15
C LEU A 152 1.39 -7.67 14.21
N GLY A 153 0.42 -6.93 14.69
CA GLY A 153 0.55 -5.48 14.81
C GLY A 153 -0.01 -4.98 16.13
N LEU A 154 0.59 -3.94 16.64
CA LEU A 154 0.09 -3.19 17.79
C LEU A 154 0.35 -1.70 17.60
N GLY A 155 -0.46 -0.87 18.20
CA GLY A 155 -0.24 0.57 18.10
C GLY A 155 -1.16 1.34 19.01
N GLY A 156 -0.90 2.64 19.06
CA GLY A 156 -1.71 3.57 19.82
C GLY A 156 -1.66 4.98 19.25
N GLU A 157 -2.69 5.74 19.58
CA GLU A 157 -2.82 7.14 19.18
C GLU A 157 -3.11 7.98 20.42
N TYR A 158 -2.34 9.04 20.59
CA TYR A 158 -2.55 10.01 21.68
C TYR A 158 -2.38 11.44 21.15
N GLY A 159 -3.42 12.25 21.30
CA GLY A 159 -3.42 13.61 20.74
C GLY A 159 -3.24 13.61 19.23
N SER A 160 -2.18 14.24 18.75
CA SER A 160 -1.81 14.30 17.34
C SER A 160 -0.75 13.27 16.94
N PHE A 161 -0.35 12.39 17.83
CA PHE A 161 0.68 11.40 17.56
C PHE A 161 0.11 9.99 17.54
N GLY A 162 0.63 9.18 16.65
CA GLY A 162 0.40 7.75 16.59
C GLY A 162 1.72 7.00 16.53
N LEU A 163 1.82 5.88 17.25
CA LEU A 163 2.94 4.96 17.16
C LEU A 163 2.40 3.57 16.90
N SER A 164 3.02 2.87 15.97
CA SER A 164 2.67 1.48 15.69
C SER A 164 3.91 0.64 15.42
N TYR A 165 3.75 -0.64 15.67
CA TYR A 165 4.76 -1.66 15.39
C TYR A 165 4.09 -2.85 14.75
N ALA A 166 4.71 -3.38 13.70
CA ALA A 166 4.30 -4.60 13.04
C ALA A 166 5.46 -5.61 13.00
N TYR A 167 5.11 -6.87 13.07
CA TYR A 167 6.03 -7.99 13.02
C TYR A 167 5.47 -9.02 12.03
N ASP A 168 6.20 -9.25 10.94
CA ASP A 168 5.84 -10.22 9.92
C ASP A 168 6.68 -11.49 10.12
N VAL A 169 6.00 -12.61 10.29
CA VAL A 169 6.61 -13.94 10.33
C VAL A 169 6.46 -14.58 8.96
N THR A 170 7.55 -14.63 8.22
CA THR A 170 7.57 -15.25 6.88
C THR A 170 7.38 -16.76 6.98
N ASN A 171 6.43 -17.28 6.19
CA ASN A 171 6.05 -18.72 6.18
C ASN A 171 6.33 -19.38 4.82
N THR A 172 7.32 -18.90 4.09
CA THR A 172 7.72 -19.44 2.79
C THR A 172 9.20 -19.82 2.77
N GLY A 173 9.68 -20.35 1.64
CA GLY A 173 11.10 -20.62 1.44
C GLY A 173 11.99 -19.38 1.59
N ALA A 174 11.42 -18.17 1.48
CA ALA A 174 12.13 -16.92 1.74
C ALA A 174 12.59 -16.76 3.20
N GLN A 175 12.00 -17.51 4.14
CA GLN A 175 12.41 -17.50 5.56
C GLN A 175 13.89 -17.84 5.77
N TYR A 176 14.53 -18.55 4.84
CA TYR A 176 15.96 -18.86 4.91
C TYR A 176 16.84 -17.63 4.66
N PHE A 177 16.33 -16.62 3.97
CA PHE A 177 17.05 -15.39 3.64
C PHE A 177 16.56 -14.19 4.46
N SER A 178 15.27 -14.15 4.76
CA SER A 178 14.62 -13.08 5.54
C SER A 178 13.50 -13.67 6.38
N PRO A 179 13.81 -14.22 7.57
CA PRO A 179 12.82 -14.94 8.36
C PRO A 179 11.74 -14.05 8.96
N HIS A 180 12.05 -12.81 9.24
CA HIS A 180 11.16 -11.90 9.96
C HIS A 180 11.39 -10.46 9.51
N THR A 181 10.32 -9.65 9.52
CA THR A 181 10.41 -8.22 9.27
C THR A 181 9.81 -7.45 10.44
N HIS A 182 10.49 -6.40 10.85
CA HIS A 182 10.05 -5.47 11.89
C HIS A 182 9.78 -4.12 11.27
N GLU A 183 8.62 -3.56 11.53
CA GLU A 183 8.25 -2.24 11.04
C GLU A 183 7.76 -1.37 12.20
N MET A 184 8.31 -0.17 12.30
CA MET A 184 7.87 0.83 13.27
C MET A 184 7.43 2.08 12.52
N THR A 185 6.23 2.57 12.85
CA THR A 185 5.67 3.76 12.21
C THR A 185 5.32 4.81 13.25
N LEU A 186 5.86 6.01 13.06
CA LEU A 186 5.47 7.21 13.81
C LEU A 186 4.58 8.07 12.89
N THR A 187 3.40 8.43 13.40
CA THR A 187 2.43 9.24 12.67
C THR A 187 2.18 10.55 13.40
N TYR A 188 2.15 11.64 12.67
CA TYR A 188 1.71 12.93 13.16
C TYR A 188 0.48 13.41 12.41
N PHE A 189 -0.61 13.65 13.11
CA PHE A 189 -1.85 14.16 12.54
C PHE A 189 -1.86 15.69 12.61
N VAL A 190 -1.69 16.34 11.47
CA VAL A 190 -1.74 17.79 11.38
C VAL A 190 -3.17 18.26 11.64
N PRO A 191 -3.40 19.10 12.67
CA PRO A 191 -4.73 19.65 12.94
C PRO A 191 -5.15 20.53 11.76
N ARG A 192 -6.31 20.26 11.19
CA ARG A 192 -6.85 21.09 10.11
C ARG A 192 -7.47 22.34 10.70
N SER A 193 -6.98 23.51 10.29
CA SER A 193 -7.61 24.80 10.59
C SER A 193 -9.03 24.83 10.01
N SER A 194 -10.01 25.26 10.80
CA SER A 194 -11.46 25.17 10.53
C SER A 194 -11.97 26.11 9.41
N GLY A 195 -11.11 26.55 8.50
CA GLY A 195 -11.48 27.50 7.41
C GLY A 195 -11.96 26.86 6.11
N PHE A 196 -11.94 25.55 5.97
CA PHE A 196 -12.40 24.89 4.74
C PHE A 196 -13.54 23.93 5.08
N ASN A 197 -14.76 24.29 4.69
CA ASN A 197 -15.99 23.50 4.83
C ASN A 197 -15.98 22.22 3.97
N SER A 198 -14.94 21.42 4.04
CA SER A 198 -14.99 20.09 3.45
C SER A 198 -15.29 19.08 4.57
N LYS A 199 -16.40 18.42 4.50
CA LYS A 199 -16.73 17.20 5.24
C LYS A 199 -15.76 16.08 4.81
N SER A 200 -14.44 16.32 4.97
CA SER A 200 -13.41 15.40 4.52
C SER A 200 -13.27 14.25 5.50
N MET A 201 -12.79 13.13 4.97
CA MET A 201 -12.51 11.87 5.66
C MET A 201 -11.76 12.01 7.01
N GLY A 202 -10.88 13.02 7.18
CA GLY A 202 -10.18 13.31 8.42
C GLY A 202 -11.10 13.80 9.55
N ASN A 203 -12.16 14.54 9.23
CA ASN A 203 -13.12 15.01 10.22
C ASN A 203 -14.05 13.90 10.72
N ARG A 204 -14.29 12.86 9.91
CA ARG A 204 -15.11 11.72 10.31
C ARG A 204 -14.42 10.83 11.36
N ARG A 205 -13.09 10.71 11.31
CA ARG A 205 -12.30 10.09 12.40
C ARG A 205 -12.39 10.89 13.71
N ILE A 206 -12.42 12.23 13.63
CA ILE A 206 -12.48 13.12 14.79
C ILE A 206 -13.90 13.20 15.38
N LEU A 207 -14.95 13.11 14.56
CA LEU A 207 -16.35 13.12 15.05
C LEU A 207 -16.70 11.86 15.85
N GLY A 208 -16.08 10.71 15.53
CA GLY A 208 -16.18 9.51 16.37
C GLY A 208 -15.51 9.70 17.74
N ARG A 209 -14.46 10.50 17.86
CA ARG A 209 -13.78 10.82 19.13
C ARG A 209 -14.64 11.68 20.07
N ASN A 210 -15.45 12.57 19.54
CA ASN A 210 -16.21 13.52 20.38
C ASN A 210 -17.53 12.97 20.97
N ARG A 211 -17.96 11.76 20.60
CA ARG A 211 -19.15 11.15 21.19
C ARG A 211 -18.90 10.36 22.46
N LEU A 212 -17.65 10.09 22.82
CA LEU A 212 -17.31 9.30 24.01
C LEU A 212 -16.83 10.15 25.22
N VAL A 213 -16.84 11.48 25.09
CA VAL A 213 -16.56 12.39 26.22
C VAL A 213 -17.86 13.11 26.56
N LYS A 214 -18.77 12.42 27.23
CA LYS A 214 -19.79 12.97 28.13
C LYS A 214 -19.91 12.08 29.35
#